data_5a60a00c250e6b143ca97841df3d0d49
#
_entry.id   5a60a00c250e6b143ca97841df3d0d49
#
_cell.length_a   1.000
_cell.length_b   1.000
_cell.length_c   1.000
_cell.angle_alpha   90.00
_cell.angle_beta   90.00
_cell.angle_gamma   90.00
#
_symmetry.space_group_name_H-M   'P 1'
#
loop_
_entity.id
_entity.type
_entity.pdbx_description
1 polymer ?
#
loop_
_entity_poly.entity_id
_entity_poly.type
_entity_poly.pdbx_seq_one_letter_code
_entity_poly.pdbx_strand_id
1 'polypeptide(L)'
;NDDSIAHPALECVFTTDEETGLVGAETLDKSQISARTMINLDSEEEGVATVSCAGGVVVTYTCPIVREHKTGSTLTLDISGLLGGHSGNDINLERGNGNLIMARIIDRLMVAGEPAIVSFNGGTKDNAINRECKAELVYADHAAAEAAAQIAKDIIADVTAELEVFDPGFTCTVEIADDAEVEAMDQ
;
A
#
# COMPACT_ATOMS: atom_id res chain seq x y z
N ASN A 1 18.22 -39.91 0.55
CA ASN A 1 17.35 -41.11 0.62
C ASN A 1 17.81 -41.94 1.79
N ASP A 2 16.90 -42.30 2.67
CA ASP A 2 17.14 -43.24 3.76
C ASP A 2 16.19 -44.44 3.56
N ASP A 3 16.73 -45.53 3.05
CA ASP A 3 15.98 -46.74 2.73
C ASP A 3 15.45 -47.48 3.98
N SER A 4 15.85 -47.02 5.18
CA SER A 4 15.34 -47.58 6.45
C SER A 4 13.96 -46.99 6.84
N ILE A 5 13.55 -45.91 6.22
CA ILE A 5 12.26 -45.23 6.48
C ILE A 5 11.24 -45.73 5.44
N ALA A 6 10.21 -46.42 5.90
CA ALA A 6 9.12 -46.87 5.03
C ALA A 6 8.34 -45.67 4.51
N HIS A 7 8.29 -45.49 3.21
CA HIS A 7 7.52 -44.42 2.54
C HIS A 7 6.88 -44.89 1.22
N PRO A 8 5.78 -44.30 0.77
CA PRO A 8 5.24 -44.53 -0.57
C PRO A 8 6.17 -43.92 -1.64
N ALA A 9 5.82 -44.08 -2.92
CA ALA A 9 6.50 -43.36 -3.98
C ALA A 9 6.38 -41.85 -3.77
N LEU A 10 7.50 -41.14 -3.91
CA LEU A 10 7.58 -39.68 -3.73
C LEU A 10 7.91 -39.02 -5.06
N GLU A 11 7.20 -37.94 -5.36
CA GLU A 11 7.54 -36.99 -6.43
C GLU A 11 7.97 -35.68 -5.77
N CYS A 12 9.20 -35.25 -6.01
CA CYS A 12 9.69 -33.98 -5.48
C CYS A 12 9.54 -32.90 -6.55
N VAL A 13 8.80 -31.85 -6.21
CA VAL A 13 8.60 -30.70 -7.08
C VAL A 13 9.28 -29.49 -6.49
N PHE A 14 10.14 -28.84 -7.27
CA PHE A 14 10.83 -27.61 -6.90
C PHE A 14 10.39 -26.51 -7.87
N THR A 15 9.89 -25.42 -7.35
CA THR A 15 9.48 -24.25 -8.14
C THR A 15 10.43 -23.09 -7.92
N THR A 16 10.44 -22.14 -8.85
CA THR A 16 11.23 -20.90 -8.78
C THR A 16 10.31 -19.70 -8.60
N ASP A 17 10.89 -18.56 -8.24
CA ASP A 17 10.22 -17.26 -8.23
C ASP A 17 8.94 -17.22 -7.36
N GLU A 18 8.99 -17.86 -6.19
CA GLU A 18 7.89 -17.82 -5.22
C GLU A 18 7.65 -16.37 -4.77
N GLU A 19 8.70 -15.67 -4.35
CA GLU A 19 8.69 -14.29 -3.83
C GLU A 19 8.28 -13.22 -4.88
N THR A 20 8.27 -13.58 -6.14
CA THR A 20 7.91 -12.68 -7.25
C THR A 20 6.54 -13.00 -7.87
N GLY A 21 5.68 -13.68 -7.12
CA GLY A 21 4.31 -13.98 -7.51
C GLY A 21 4.06 -15.43 -7.92
N LEU A 22 4.81 -16.40 -7.37
CA LEU A 22 4.62 -17.84 -7.58
C LEU A 22 4.75 -18.28 -9.05
N VAL A 23 5.53 -17.56 -9.87
CA VAL A 23 5.63 -17.76 -11.33
C VAL A 23 5.98 -19.20 -11.70
N GLY A 24 6.93 -19.82 -10.95
CA GLY A 24 7.29 -21.21 -11.18
C GLY A 24 6.17 -22.21 -10.91
N ALA A 25 5.32 -21.94 -9.91
CA ALA A 25 4.15 -22.78 -9.61
C ALA A 25 3.02 -22.59 -10.63
N GLU A 26 2.80 -21.37 -11.12
CA GLU A 26 1.80 -21.07 -12.17
C GLU A 26 2.13 -21.74 -13.50
N THR A 27 3.41 -21.69 -13.89
CA THR A 27 3.89 -22.21 -15.18
C THR A 27 4.22 -23.70 -15.17
N LEU A 28 4.11 -24.37 -14.00
CA LEU A 28 4.39 -25.79 -13.85
C LEU A 28 3.49 -26.64 -14.75
N ASP A 29 4.11 -27.53 -15.53
CA ASP A 29 3.37 -28.53 -16.30
C ASP A 29 2.82 -29.63 -15.38
N LYS A 30 1.59 -29.45 -14.94
CA LYS A 30 0.90 -30.35 -14.01
C LYS A 30 0.63 -31.75 -14.60
N SER A 31 0.74 -31.92 -15.93
CA SER A 31 0.55 -33.22 -16.57
C SER A 31 1.65 -34.23 -16.23
N GLN A 32 2.81 -33.74 -15.80
CA GLN A 32 3.95 -34.56 -15.37
C GLN A 32 3.86 -35.06 -13.93
N ILE A 33 2.87 -34.58 -13.16
CA ILE A 33 2.68 -34.97 -11.76
C ILE A 33 1.61 -36.05 -11.66
N SER A 34 1.99 -37.21 -11.15
CA SER A 34 1.07 -38.33 -10.95
C SER A 34 0.50 -38.38 -9.53
N ALA A 35 1.18 -37.80 -8.57
CA ALA A 35 0.77 -37.75 -7.16
C ALA A 35 -0.61 -37.07 -6.98
N ARG A 36 -1.39 -37.54 -6.00
CA ARG A 36 -2.71 -36.98 -5.64
C ARG A 36 -2.76 -36.39 -4.24
N THR A 37 -1.69 -36.54 -3.49
CA THR A 37 -1.51 -35.95 -2.18
C THR A 37 -0.26 -35.05 -2.25
N MET A 38 -0.41 -33.80 -1.88
CA MET A 38 0.67 -32.82 -1.84
C MET A 38 0.98 -32.48 -0.38
N ILE A 39 2.27 -32.44 -0.06
CA ILE A 39 2.78 -31.91 1.21
C ILE A 39 3.68 -30.74 0.85
N ASN A 40 3.27 -29.54 1.23
CA ASN A 40 4.11 -28.36 1.14
C ASN A 40 4.99 -28.26 2.39
N LEU A 41 6.31 -28.16 2.19
CA LEU A 41 7.28 -28.07 3.29
C LEU A 41 7.71 -26.64 3.61
N ASP A 42 7.16 -25.67 2.89
CA ASP A 42 7.43 -24.26 3.07
C ASP A 42 6.47 -23.68 4.13
N SER A 43 6.77 -23.98 5.40
CA SER A 43 6.03 -23.51 6.56
C SER A 43 6.99 -23.03 7.63
N GLU A 44 6.71 -21.89 8.23
CA GLU A 44 7.56 -21.25 9.25
C GLU A 44 7.32 -21.77 10.67
N GLU A 45 6.17 -22.39 10.94
CA GLU A 45 5.79 -22.84 12.27
C GLU A 45 6.09 -24.34 12.46
N GLU A 46 7.06 -24.65 13.34
CA GLU A 46 7.41 -26.04 13.68
C GLU A 46 6.25 -26.73 14.41
N GLY A 47 5.91 -27.93 13.95
CA GLY A 47 4.88 -28.77 14.56
C GLY A 47 3.44 -28.38 14.18
N VAL A 48 3.26 -27.41 13.30
CA VAL A 48 1.94 -26.99 12.79
C VAL A 48 1.75 -27.49 11.36
N ALA A 49 0.64 -28.17 11.11
CA ALA A 49 0.22 -28.56 9.78
C ALA A 49 -0.94 -27.69 9.32
N THR A 50 -0.69 -26.80 8.37
CA THR A 50 -1.73 -25.96 7.75
C THR A 50 -2.49 -26.78 6.70
N VAL A 51 -3.80 -26.86 6.82
CA VAL A 51 -4.67 -27.70 5.95
C VAL A 51 -5.45 -26.88 4.92
N SER A 52 -5.37 -25.55 4.97
CA SER A 52 -6.04 -24.64 4.04
C SER A 52 -5.30 -23.31 3.98
N CYS A 53 -5.52 -22.55 2.92
CA CYS A 53 -5.02 -21.19 2.78
C CYS A 53 -6.12 -20.25 2.27
N ALA A 54 -5.96 -18.96 2.52
CA ALA A 54 -6.78 -17.94 1.88
C ALA A 54 -6.36 -17.78 0.41
N GLY A 55 -7.30 -17.48 -0.45
CA GLY A 55 -7.03 -17.02 -1.81
C GLY A 55 -6.80 -15.52 -1.83
N GLY A 56 -6.10 -15.05 -2.86
CA GLY A 56 -5.88 -13.63 -3.11
C GLY A 56 -6.08 -13.29 -4.59
N VAL A 57 -6.35 -12.03 -4.85
CA VAL A 57 -6.37 -11.47 -6.20
C VAL A 57 -5.67 -10.10 -6.18
N VAL A 58 -4.78 -9.90 -7.13
CA VAL A 58 -4.18 -8.58 -7.38
C VAL A 58 -4.94 -7.92 -8.52
N VAL A 59 -5.43 -6.72 -8.28
CA VAL A 59 -6.15 -5.92 -9.28
C VAL A 59 -5.36 -4.65 -9.54
N THR A 60 -4.94 -4.45 -10.79
CA THR A 60 -4.27 -3.23 -11.23
C THR A 60 -5.27 -2.33 -11.93
N TYR A 61 -5.45 -1.12 -11.40
CA TYR A 61 -6.24 -0.08 -12.03
C TYR A 61 -5.31 0.89 -12.75
N THR A 62 -5.55 1.11 -14.04
CA THR A 62 -4.86 2.13 -14.81
C THR A 62 -5.87 3.21 -15.20
N CYS A 63 -5.66 4.41 -14.67
CA CYS A 63 -6.46 5.58 -15.00
C CYS A 63 -5.64 6.52 -15.89
N PRO A 64 -6.04 6.80 -17.13
CA PRO A 64 -5.39 7.81 -17.93
C PRO A 64 -5.64 9.19 -17.30
N ILE A 65 -4.57 9.93 -17.09
CA ILE A 65 -4.63 11.29 -16.57
C ILE A 65 -4.14 12.28 -17.64
N VAL A 66 -4.84 13.40 -17.78
CA VAL A 66 -4.37 14.54 -18.54
C VAL A 66 -3.74 15.53 -17.57
N ARG A 67 -2.64 16.16 -17.97
CA ARG A 67 -1.96 17.17 -17.16
C ARG A 67 -2.05 18.52 -17.84
N GLU A 68 -2.25 19.55 -17.03
CA GLU A 68 -2.28 20.93 -17.45
C GLU A 68 -1.33 21.77 -16.61
N HIS A 69 -0.82 22.87 -17.20
CA HIS A 69 -0.07 23.87 -16.46
C HIS A 69 -1.02 24.68 -15.58
N LYS A 70 -0.74 24.72 -14.30
CA LYS A 70 -1.43 25.55 -13.30
C LYS A 70 -0.41 26.46 -12.63
N THR A 71 -0.80 27.70 -12.39
CA THR A 71 0.01 28.65 -11.61
C THR A 71 -0.68 28.90 -10.28
N GLY A 72 0.05 28.78 -9.19
CA GLY A 72 -0.48 29.02 -7.86
C GLY A 72 0.44 28.50 -6.76
N SER A 73 -0.03 28.56 -5.52
CA SER A 73 0.71 28.07 -4.37
C SER A 73 0.49 26.58 -4.16
N THR A 74 1.55 25.84 -3.85
CA THR A 74 1.47 24.41 -3.62
C THR A 74 1.40 24.06 -2.14
N LEU A 75 0.58 23.06 -1.81
CA LEU A 75 0.47 22.44 -0.50
C LEU A 75 1.04 21.03 -0.59
N THR A 76 2.12 20.77 0.13
CA THR A 76 2.72 19.43 0.24
C THR A 76 2.30 18.78 1.55
N LEU A 77 1.83 17.56 1.46
CA LEU A 77 1.51 16.67 2.57
C LEU A 77 2.44 15.47 2.52
N ASP A 78 3.09 15.13 3.64
CA ASP A 78 4.02 14.01 3.70
C ASP A 78 3.76 13.17 4.95
N ILE A 79 3.18 11.99 4.74
CA ILE A 79 2.86 11.00 5.78
C ILE A 79 4.04 10.07 5.96
N SER A 80 4.45 9.86 7.21
CA SER A 80 5.52 8.95 7.58
C SER A 80 5.34 8.40 8.99
N GLY A 81 6.26 7.53 9.41
CA GLY A 81 6.30 6.99 10.76
C GLY A 81 5.31 5.85 11.05
N LEU A 82 4.49 5.45 10.08
CA LEU A 82 3.59 4.30 10.23
C LEU A 82 4.37 2.98 10.30
N LEU A 83 3.88 2.02 11.08
CA LEU A 83 4.52 0.72 11.29
C LEU A 83 4.49 -0.15 10.03
N GLY A 84 3.40 -0.11 9.27
CA GLY A 84 3.22 -0.99 8.13
C GLY A 84 3.06 -2.45 8.54
N GLY A 85 3.41 -3.37 7.65
CA GLY A 85 3.34 -4.81 7.88
C GLY A 85 2.87 -5.58 6.66
N HIS A 86 2.72 -6.89 6.80
CA HIS A 86 2.18 -7.74 5.75
C HIS A 86 0.67 -7.57 5.64
N SER A 87 0.15 -7.34 4.43
CA SER A 87 -1.28 -7.06 4.19
C SER A 87 -2.23 -8.20 4.54
N GLY A 88 -1.71 -9.42 4.71
CA GLY A 88 -2.45 -10.58 5.20
C GLY A 88 -2.23 -10.83 6.69
N ASN A 89 -0.98 -11.12 7.08
CA ASN A 89 -0.66 -11.56 8.45
C ASN A 89 -0.86 -10.49 9.52
N ASP A 90 -0.64 -9.21 9.16
CA ASP A 90 -0.71 -8.09 10.09
C ASP A 90 -2.00 -7.26 9.94
N ILE A 91 -2.93 -7.64 9.06
CA ILE A 91 -4.15 -6.86 8.80
C ILE A 91 -5.04 -6.68 10.03
N ASN A 92 -5.01 -7.64 10.95
CA ASN A 92 -5.76 -7.60 12.20
C ASN A 92 -5.15 -6.68 13.27
N LEU A 93 -3.97 -6.10 13.02
CA LEU A 93 -3.31 -5.20 13.95
C LEU A 93 -3.78 -3.75 13.84
N GLU A 94 -4.72 -3.48 12.94
CA GLU A 94 -5.39 -2.17 12.75
C GLU A 94 -4.42 -0.99 12.52
N ARG A 95 -3.26 -1.28 11.90
CA ARG A 95 -2.24 -0.27 11.59
C ARG A 95 -2.70 0.70 10.51
N GLY A 96 -2.19 1.92 10.57
CA GLY A 96 -2.46 2.95 9.59
C GLY A 96 -1.97 2.58 8.19
N ASN A 97 -2.76 2.98 7.16
CA ASN A 97 -2.37 2.88 5.76
C ASN A 97 -2.20 4.28 5.19
N GLY A 98 -0.97 4.65 4.84
CA GLY A 98 -0.62 6.00 4.38
C GLY A 98 -1.43 6.47 3.17
N ASN A 99 -1.72 5.59 2.22
CA ASN A 99 -2.54 5.95 1.05
C ASN A 99 -4.01 6.24 1.43
N LEU A 100 -4.59 5.45 2.31
CA LEU A 100 -5.98 5.66 2.76
C LEU A 100 -6.11 6.94 3.59
N ILE A 101 -5.13 7.19 4.47
CA ILE A 101 -5.10 8.42 5.28
C ILE A 101 -4.93 9.64 4.37
N MET A 102 -4.00 9.60 3.42
CA MET A 102 -3.80 10.69 2.45
C MET A 102 -5.06 10.93 1.61
N ALA A 103 -5.69 9.86 1.11
CA ALA A 103 -6.94 9.98 0.35
C ALA A 103 -8.05 10.63 1.18
N ARG A 104 -8.17 10.30 2.48
CA ARG A 104 -9.14 10.93 3.39
C ARG A 104 -8.86 12.43 3.57
N ILE A 105 -7.60 12.83 3.67
CA ILE A 105 -7.23 14.26 3.76
C ILE A 105 -7.59 14.96 2.46
N ILE A 106 -7.17 14.42 1.31
CA ILE A 106 -7.41 15.02 0.00
C ILE A 106 -8.90 15.12 -0.30
N ASP A 107 -9.71 14.11 0.00
CA ASP A 107 -11.17 14.15 -0.19
C ASP A 107 -11.79 15.37 0.49
N ARG A 108 -11.37 15.68 1.73
CA ARG A 108 -11.86 16.86 2.45
C ARG A 108 -11.35 18.17 1.84
N LEU A 109 -10.12 18.20 1.36
CA LEU A 109 -9.55 19.36 0.71
C LEU A 109 -10.21 19.64 -0.64
N MET A 110 -10.56 18.61 -1.41
CA MET A 110 -11.30 18.73 -2.67
C MET A 110 -12.68 19.36 -2.47
N VAL A 111 -13.39 18.97 -1.40
CA VAL A 111 -14.71 19.57 -1.06
C VAL A 111 -14.59 21.03 -0.64
N ALA A 112 -13.48 21.43 0.01
CA ALA A 112 -13.32 22.77 0.58
C ALA A 112 -12.80 23.81 -0.40
N GLY A 113 -12.04 23.42 -1.43
CA GLY A 113 -11.34 24.41 -2.26
C GLY A 113 -10.97 23.97 -3.67
N GLU A 114 -11.38 22.77 -4.09
CA GLU A 114 -11.16 22.22 -5.45
C GLU A 114 -9.71 22.40 -5.98
N PRO A 115 -8.67 21.97 -5.24
CA PRO A 115 -7.30 22.06 -5.74
C PRO A 115 -7.08 21.10 -6.92
N ALA A 116 -6.05 21.35 -7.73
CA ALA A 116 -5.57 20.34 -8.67
C ALA A 116 -4.46 19.51 -8.03
N ILE A 117 -4.44 18.21 -8.32
CA ILE A 117 -3.42 17.27 -7.79
C ILE A 117 -2.18 17.34 -8.69
N VAL A 118 -1.05 17.73 -8.11
CA VAL A 118 0.26 17.71 -8.77
C VAL A 118 0.86 16.31 -8.73
N SER A 119 0.88 15.70 -7.54
CA SER A 119 1.41 14.35 -7.37
C SER A 119 0.73 13.62 -6.21
N PHE A 120 0.71 12.29 -6.32
CA PHE A 120 0.30 11.38 -5.24
C PHE A 120 1.18 10.13 -5.33
N ASN A 121 2.00 9.89 -4.33
CA ASN A 121 2.94 8.78 -4.32
C ASN A 121 2.96 8.09 -2.95
N GLY A 122 2.71 6.80 -2.95
CA GLY A 122 2.77 5.99 -1.74
C GLY A 122 2.69 4.51 -2.05
N GLY A 123 3.22 3.70 -1.13
CA GLY A 123 3.31 2.25 -1.27
C GLY A 123 4.56 1.77 -2.00
N THR A 124 5.09 0.64 -1.55
CA THR A 124 6.31 0.03 -2.11
C THR A 124 6.10 -1.38 -2.62
N LYS A 125 5.14 -2.10 -2.05
CA LYS A 125 4.80 -3.49 -2.37
C LYS A 125 3.29 -3.69 -2.29
N ASP A 126 2.75 -4.54 -3.15
CA ASP A 126 1.33 -4.88 -3.21
C ASP A 126 0.85 -5.73 -2.02
N ASN A 127 1.76 -6.46 -1.38
CA ASN A 127 1.50 -7.26 -0.19
C ASN A 127 1.90 -6.58 1.13
N ALA A 128 2.17 -5.27 1.12
CA ALA A 128 2.54 -4.51 2.32
C ALA A 128 1.53 -3.41 2.65
N ILE A 129 1.19 -3.27 3.95
CA ILE A 129 0.44 -2.12 4.46
C ILE A 129 1.33 -0.89 4.29
N ASN A 130 0.82 0.10 3.57
CA ASN A 130 1.61 1.27 3.18
C ASN A 130 1.96 2.17 4.38
N ARG A 131 3.25 2.45 4.57
CA ARG A 131 3.81 3.21 5.70
C ARG A 131 3.97 4.70 5.46
N GLU A 132 3.95 5.12 4.22
CA GLU A 132 4.30 6.49 3.84
C GLU A 132 3.57 6.91 2.57
N CYS A 133 3.15 8.17 2.51
CA CYS A 133 2.50 8.73 1.34
C CYS A 133 2.79 10.21 1.25
N LYS A 134 3.17 10.68 0.07
CA LYS A 134 3.38 12.08 -0.21
C LYS A 134 2.43 12.55 -1.30
N ALA A 135 1.80 13.69 -1.09
CA ALA A 135 0.95 14.34 -2.08
C ALA A 135 1.27 15.83 -2.18
N GLU A 136 1.13 16.36 -3.37
CA GLU A 136 1.25 17.78 -3.65
C GLU A 136 0.01 18.27 -4.40
N LEU A 137 -0.56 19.36 -3.92
CA LEU A 137 -1.78 19.99 -4.42
C LEU A 137 -1.47 21.44 -4.79
N VAL A 138 -2.03 21.97 -5.87
CA VAL A 138 -1.90 23.37 -6.24
C VAL A 138 -3.23 24.10 -6.06
N TYR A 139 -3.17 25.27 -5.42
CA TYR A 139 -4.26 26.18 -5.16
C TYR A 139 -4.06 27.48 -5.95
N ALA A 140 -5.14 28.20 -6.19
CA ALA A 140 -5.11 29.43 -6.98
C ALA A 140 -4.18 30.51 -6.41
N ASP A 141 -4.04 30.58 -5.08
CA ASP A 141 -3.19 31.53 -4.38
C ASP A 141 -2.78 31.02 -2.99
N HIS A 142 -1.90 31.76 -2.33
CA HIS A 142 -1.35 31.43 -1.02
C HIS A 142 -2.44 31.40 0.09
N ALA A 143 -3.43 32.29 0.03
CA ALA A 143 -4.49 32.32 1.04
C ALA A 143 -5.39 31.07 0.99
N ALA A 144 -5.67 30.56 -0.22
CA ALA A 144 -6.39 29.31 -0.41
C ALA A 144 -5.56 28.10 0.09
N ALA A 145 -4.25 28.09 -0.16
CA ALA A 145 -3.36 27.06 0.35
C ALA A 145 -3.24 27.09 1.89
N GLU A 146 -3.20 28.27 2.52
CA GLU A 146 -3.22 28.42 3.99
C GLU A 146 -4.53 27.89 4.60
N ALA A 147 -5.68 28.23 4.01
CA ALA A 147 -6.97 27.72 4.47
C ALA A 147 -7.04 26.18 4.38
N ALA A 148 -6.55 25.63 3.28
CA ALA A 148 -6.47 24.18 3.09
C ALA A 148 -5.51 23.50 4.08
N ALA A 149 -4.35 24.12 4.35
CA ALA A 149 -3.39 23.62 5.33
C ALA A 149 -4.00 23.55 6.74
N GLN A 150 -4.87 24.50 7.11
CA GLN A 150 -5.55 24.43 8.40
C GLN A 150 -6.54 23.26 8.45
N ILE A 151 -7.31 23.03 7.40
CA ILE A 151 -8.23 21.88 7.30
C ILE A 151 -7.43 20.56 7.38
N ALA A 152 -6.31 20.49 6.66
CA ALA A 152 -5.44 19.30 6.72
C ALA A 152 -4.93 19.02 8.14
N LYS A 153 -4.47 20.05 8.86
CA LYS A 153 -3.99 19.93 10.25
C LYS A 153 -5.08 19.43 11.21
N ASP A 154 -6.32 19.87 11.04
CA ASP A 154 -7.43 19.44 11.85
C ASP A 154 -7.70 17.93 11.64
N ILE A 155 -7.69 17.48 10.39
CA ILE A 155 -7.86 16.04 10.06
C ILE A 155 -6.66 15.21 10.56
N ILE A 156 -5.44 15.72 10.42
CA ILE A 156 -4.24 15.06 10.92
C ILE A 156 -4.32 14.86 12.44
N ALA A 157 -4.84 15.85 13.17
CA ALA A 157 -5.06 15.72 14.62
C ALA A 157 -6.07 14.62 14.94
N ASP A 158 -7.17 14.52 14.21
CA ASP A 158 -8.15 13.44 14.36
C ASP A 158 -7.53 12.07 14.08
N VAL A 159 -6.80 11.94 12.97
CA VAL A 159 -6.10 10.68 12.61
C VAL A 159 -5.05 10.31 13.65
N THR A 160 -4.32 11.28 14.17
CA THR A 160 -3.33 11.05 15.23
C THR A 160 -4.00 10.45 16.48
N ALA A 161 -5.14 10.96 16.88
CA ALA A 161 -5.92 10.43 18.01
C ALA A 161 -6.47 9.02 17.72
N GLU A 162 -6.93 8.76 16.51
CA GLU A 162 -7.43 7.44 16.08
C GLU A 162 -6.31 6.37 16.12
N LEU A 163 -5.08 6.75 15.77
CA LEU A 163 -3.93 5.84 15.67
C LEU A 163 -3.09 5.75 16.94
N GLU A 164 -3.39 6.50 18.00
CA GLU A 164 -2.58 6.62 19.21
C GLU A 164 -2.17 5.26 19.81
N VAL A 165 -3.06 4.26 19.72
CA VAL A 165 -2.83 2.91 20.29
C VAL A 165 -2.15 1.97 19.30
N PHE A 166 -2.56 2.01 18.03
CA PHE A 166 -2.18 0.98 17.03
C PHE A 166 -0.97 1.39 16.19
N ASP A 167 -0.77 2.70 16.03
CA ASP A 167 0.30 3.24 15.18
C ASP A 167 0.81 4.61 15.68
N PRO A 168 1.36 4.67 16.90
CA PRO A 168 1.70 5.93 17.59
C PRO A 168 2.83 6.71 16.93
N GLY A 169 3.51 6.11 15.94
CA GLY A 169 4.56 6.77 15.16
C GLY A 169 4.06 7.65 14.03
N PHE A 170 2.75 7.65 13.75
CA PHE A 170 2.17 8.44 12.67
C PHE A 170 2.54 9.92 12.76
N THR A 171 3.01 10.45 11.65
CA THR A 171 3.25 11.88 11.44
C THR A 171 2.80 12.30 10.04
N CYS A 172 2.36 13.54 9.91
CA CYS A 172 2.11 14.17 8.61
C CYS A 172 2.60 15.61 8.64
N THR A 173 3.57 15.93 7.79
CA THR A 173 4.00 17.32 7.61
C THR A 173 3.11 18.04 6.61
N VAL A 174 2.95 19.35 6.80
CA VAL A 174 2.13 20.23 5.97
C VAL A 174 2.98 21.44 5.62
N GLU A 175 3.36 21.57 4.36
CA GLU A 175 4.24 22.64 3.87
C GLU A 175 3.57 23.38 2.71
N ILE A 176 3.70 24.72 2.70
CA ILE A 176 3.21 25.58 1.61
C ILE A 176 4.43 26.17 0.92
N ALA A 177 4.43 26.13 -0.40
CA ALA A 177 5.38 26.88 -1.22
C ALA A 177 4.68 27.97 -1.98
N ASP A 178 5.43 29.05 -2.24
CA ASP A 178 4.95 30.23 -2.98
C ASP A 178 4.56 29.87 -4.41
N ASP A 179 3.86 30.81 -5.06
CA ASP A 179 3.35 30.66 -6.40
C ASP A 179 4.40 30.22 -7.41
N ALA A 180 4.12 29.13 -8.06
CA ALA A 180 4.94 28.53 -9.12
C ALA A 180 4.07 27.97 -10.23
N GLU A 181 4.63 27.79 -11.40
CA GLU A 181 3.98 27.03 -12.48
C GLU A 181 4.31 25.55 -12.29
N VAL A 182 3.27 24.73 -12.23
CA VAL A 182 3.36 23.28 -12.03
C VAL A 182 2.47 22.54 -13.03
N GLU A 183 2.80 21.29 -13.35
CA GLU A 183 1.91 20.39 -14.09
C GLU A 183 1.02 19.63 -13.10
N ALA A 184 -0.28 19.84 -13.16
CA ALA A 184 -1.27 19.17 -12.32
C ALA A 184 -2.26 18.36 -13.15
N MET A 185 -2.89 17.38 -12.51
CA MET A 185 -3.95 16.58 -13.14
C MET A 185 -5.14 17.47 -13.45
N ASP A 186 -5.70 17.31 -14.64
CA ASP A 186 -7.02 17.86 -14.99
C ASP A 186 -8.10 17.20 -14.14
N GLN A 187 -9.15 17.96 -13.78
CA GLN A 187 -10.26 17.48 -12.91
C GLN A 187 -11.31 16.71 -13.71
#